data_f25f2a3441169accc5ecc11c145523cd
#
_entry.id   f25f2a3441169accc5ecc11c145523cd
#
_cell.length_a   1.000
_cell.length_b   1.000
_cell.length_c   1.000
_cell.angle_alpha   90.00
_cell.angle_beta   90.00
_cell.angle_gamma   90.00
#
_symmetry.space_group_name_H-M   'P 1'
#
loop_
_entity.id
_entity.type
_entity.pdbx_description
1 polymer ?
#
loop_
_entity_poly.entity_id
_entity_poly.type
_entity_poly.pdbx_seq_one_letter_code
_entity_poly.pdbx_strand_id
1 'polypeptide(L)'
;MLHGTSHAGKDRIAGVGDRYGHLALLEQLRDAGYVRAIGATHYSSSAFRELRRVMQTKRITAIQIPYNPLEREVEREILPLAADLGLGVVVMRPFAEGSLMRRIPSEADLMPLRAFGVTTWAQALLKWILSDTRCHVAIPATSNPARMTENAAAGNPPWFGPEERALVARLATR
;
A
#
# COMPACT_ATOMS: atom_id res chain seq x y z
N MET A 1 14.76 -0.58 0.52
CA MET A 1 13.60 -1.01 -0.30
C MET A 1 14.05 -1.16 -1.75
N LEU A 2 13.75 -2.30 -2.38
CA LEU A 2 14.06 -2.52 -3.80
C LEU A 2 12.92 -1.96 -4.65
N HIS A 3 13.22 -1.00 -5.51
CA HIS A 3 12.26 -0.47 -6.49
C HIS A 3 12.39 -1.22 -7.81
N GLY A 4 11.32 -1.84 -8.26
CA GLY A 4 11.20 -2.34 -9.61
C GLY A 4 10.82 -1.20 -10.57
N THR A 5 11.69 -0.83 -11.50
CA THR A 5 11.40 0.20 -12.51
C THR A 5 10.82 -0.44 -13.76
N SER A 6 9.71 0.08 -14.25
CA SER A 6 8.89 -0.51 -15.31
C SER A 6 9.42 -0.43 -16.73
N HIS A 7 10.50 0.28 -17.00
CA HIS A 7 10.93 0.59 -18.36
C HIS A 7 12.08 -0.25 -18.91
N ALA A 8 12.59 -1.20 -18.16
CA ALA A 8 13.54 -2.20 -18.65
C ALA A 8 13.23 -3.55 -18.02
N GLY A 9 11.99 -3.84 -17.87
CA GLY A 9 11.35 -4.76 -16.94
C GLY A 9 11.45 -6.22 -17.25
N LYS A 10 12.39 -6.68 -17.97
CA LYS A 10 12.66 -8.10 -18.01
C LYS A 10 13.74 -8.37 -16.97
N ASP A 11 13.38 -9.07 -15.90
CA ASP A 11 14.26 -9.83 -15.03
C ASP A 11 14.97 -9.13 -13.86
N ARG A 12 14.56 -7.96 -13.39
CA ARG A 12 15.28 -7.33 -12.25
C ARG A 12 14.87 -7.84 -10.88
N ILE A 13 13.68 -8.40 -10.73
CA ILE A 13 13.27 -9.06 -9.49
C ILE A 13 13.52 -10.57 -9.57
N ALA A 14 13.45 -11.18 -10.75
CA ALA A 14 13.80 -12.59 -10.94
C ALA A 14 15.24 -12.89 -10.51
N GLY A 15 16.06 -11.86 -10.40
CA GLY A 15 17.41 -11.96 -9.92
C GLY A 15 17.62 -11.88 -8.42
N VAL A 16 16.60 -11.76 -7.64
CA VAL A 16 16.71 -11.69 -6.19
C VAL A 16 17.07 -13.04 -5.55
N GLY A 17 17.02 -14.11 -6.30
CA GLY A 17 17.78 -15.31 -5.90
C GLY A 17 19.24 -15.10 -6.27
N ASP A 18 20.10 -14.94 -5.33
CA ASP A 18 21.58 -14.93 -5.33
C ASP A 18 22.39 -14.53 -6.60
N ARG A 19 21.83 -14.61 -7.78
CA ARG A 19 22.52 -14.29 -9.03
C ARG A 19 22.85 -12.81 -9.21
N TYR A 20 22.19 -11.91 -8.47
CA TYR A 20 22.27 -10.48 -8.75
C TYR A 20 22.82 -9.65 -7.58
N GLY A 21 23.16 -10.27 -6.49
CA GLY A 21 23.86 -9.59 -5.39
C GLY A 21 23.06 -8.51 -4.63
N HIS A 22 21.95 -8.02 -5.17
CA HIS A 22 21.22 -6.90 -4.54
C HIS A 22 20.64 -7.26 -3.18
N LEU A 23 20.03 -8.43 -3.06
CA LEU A 23 19.47 -8.85 -1.78
C LEU A 23 20.60 -9.20 -0.80
N ALA A 24 21.64 -9.87 -1.26
CA ALA A 24 22.80 -10.16 -0.44
C ALA A 24 23.50 -8.88 0.06
N LEU A 25 23.62 -7.85 -0.80
CA LEU A 25 24.15 -6.55 -0.40
C LEU A 25 23.26 -5.87 0.65
N LEU A 26 21.93 -5.90 0.47
CA LEU A 26 21.00 -5.34 1.45
C LEU A 26 21.07 -6.08 2.79
N GLU A 27 21.27 -7.39 2.76
CA GLU A 27 21.49 -8.19 3.98
C GLU A 27 22.79 -7.80 4.68
N GLN A 28 23.89 -7.63 3.95
CA GLN A 28 25.15 -7.11 4.52
C GLN A 28 24.95 -5.74 5.16
N LEU A 29 24.23 -4.82 4.51
CA LEU A 29 23.94 -3.50 5.08
C LEU A 29 23.06 -3.58 6.33
N ARG A 30 22.10 -4.48 6.37
CA ARG A 30 21.27 -4.74 7.56
C ARG A 30 22.13 -5.31 8.69
N ASP A 31 22.93 -6.31 8.40
CA ASP A 31 23.76 -7.01 9.38
C ASP A 31 24.87 -6.07 9.94
N ALA A 32 25.33 -5.11 9.13
CA ALA A 32 26.21 -4.04 9.54
C ALA A 32 25.50 -2.87 10.26
N GLY A 33 24.16 -2.91 10.40
CA GLY A 33 23.40 -1.90 11.12
C GLY A 33 23.05 -0.63 10.33
N TYR A 34 23.39 -0.54 9.04
CA TYR A 34 23.06 0.63 8.20
C TYR A 34 21.58 0.71 7.85
N VAL A 35 20.88 -0.42 7.75
CA VAL A 35 19.44 -0.49 7.56
C VAL A 35 18.81 -1.43 8.57
N ARG A 36 17.57 -1.15 9.00
CA ARG A 36 16.87 -1.98 9.99
C ARG A 36 16.03 -3.08 9.36
N ALA A 37 15.55 -2.84 8.15
CA ALA A 37 14.63 -3.73 7.46
C ALA A 37 14.87 -3.72 5.95
N ILE A 38 14.59 -4.83 5.31
CA ILE A 38 14.66 -5.00 3.86
C ILE A 38 13.25 -5.23 3.35
N GLY A 39 12.88 -4.56 2.27
CA GLY A 39 11.58 -4.75 1.64
C GLY A 39 11.68 -4.84 0.13
N ALA A 40 10.63 -5.38 -0.48
CA ALA A 40 10.44 -5.41 -1.92
C ALA A 40 9.23 -4.58 -2.32
N THR A 41 9.29 -3.95 -3.50
CA THR A 41 8.20 -3.13 -4.01
C THR A 41 7.95 -3.40 -5.48
N HIS A 42 6.69 -3.38 -5.85
CA HIS A 42 6.29 -3.31 -7.25
C HIS A 42 4.96 -2.55 -7.38
N TYR A 43 4.81 -1.79 -8.46
CA TYR A 43 3.62 -0.97 -8.68
C TYR A 43 2.70 -1.47 -9.82
N SER A 44 2.97 -2.67 -10.36
CA SER A 44 2.13 -3.31 -11.37
C SER A 44 1.68 -4.68 -10.91
N SER A 45 0.39 -4.99 -11.07
CA SER A 45 -0.17 -6.30 -10.78
C SER A 45 0.45 -7.42 -11.65
N SER A 46 0.98 -7.08 -12.84
CA SER A 46 1.67 -8.03 -13.70
C SER A 46 2.92 -8.65 -13.07
N ALA A 47 3.51 -8.01 -12.06
CA ALA A 47 4.69 -8.50 -11.36
C ALA A 47 4.38 -9.19 -10.02
N PHE A 48 3.12 -9.39 -9.67
CA PHE A 48 2.77 -10.07 -8.42
C PHE A 48 3.33 -11.49 -8.33
N ARG A 49 3.46 -12.18 -9.45
CA ARG A 49 4.11 -13.49 -9.49
C ARG A 49 5.57 -13.45 -9.02
N GLU A 50 6.30 -12.40 -9.38
CA GLU A 50 7.69 -12.20 -8.96
C GLU A 50 7.76 -11.74 -7.51
N LEU A 51 6.91 -10.78 -7.13
CA LEU A 51 6.82 -10.31 -5.76
C LEU A 51 6.55 -11.48 -4.80
N ARG A 52 5.61 -12.37 -5.15
CA ARG A 52 5.32 -13.57 -4.38
C ARG A 52 6.55 -14.46 -4.19
N ARG A 53 7.34 -14.68 -5.25
CA ARG A 53 8.58 -15.47 -5.15
C ARG A 53 9.57 -14.84 -4.16
N VAL A 54 9.72 -13.51 -4.21
CA VAL A 54 10.57 -12.78 -3.27
C VAL A 54 10.04 -12.92 -1.84
N MET A 55 8.73 -12.77 -1.61
CA MET A 55 8.12 -12.95 -0.30
C MET A 55 8.39 -14.35 0.27
N GLN A 56 8.26 -15.38 -0.57
CA GLN A 56 8.49 -16.77 -0.19
C GLN A 56 9.95 -17.09 0.17
N THR A 57 10.92 -16.27 -0.22
CA THR A 57 12.31 -16.43 0.24
C THR A 57 12.47 -16.20 1.73
N LYS A 58 11.52 -15.51 2.39
CA LYS A 58 11.57 -15.10 3.80
C LYS A 58 12.79 -14.22 4.16
N ARG A 59 13.41 -13.60 3.15
CA ARG A 59 14.61 -12.74 3.31
C ARG A 59 14.25 -11.26 3.45
N ILE A 60 12.97 -10.91 3.29
CA ILE A 60 12.43 -9.55 3.44
C ILE A 60 11.45 -9.49 4.60
N THR A 61 11.28 -8.31 5.16
CA THR A 61 10.36 -8.06 6.29
C THR A 61 9.20 -7.13 5.92
N ALA A 62 9.24 -6.52 4.75
CA ALA A 62 8.19 -5.64 4.29
C ALA A 62 8.00 -5.70 2.78
N ILE A 63 6.78 -5.37 2.34
CA ILE A 63 6.46 -5.12 0.93
C ILE A 63 5.81 -3.75 0.78
N GLN A 64 5.97 -3.16 -0.41
CA GLN A 64 5.23 -1.97 -0.80
C GLN A 64 4.47 -2.26 -2.08
N ILE A 65 3.16 -2.04 -2.06
CA ILE A 65 2.23 -2.44 -3.11
C ILE A 65 1.20 -1.34 -3.40
N PRO A 66 0.68 -1.24 -4.63
CA PRO A 66 -0.48 -0.40 -4.91
C PRO A 66 -1.73 -1.05 -4.32
N TYR A 67 -2.54 -0.26 -3.62
CA TYR A 67 -3.84 -0.69 -3.12
C TYR A 67 -4.74 0.51 -2.86
N ASN A 68 -5.91 0.50 -3.45
CA ASN A 68 -6.97 1.49 -3.27
C ASN A 68 -8.30 0.90 -3.77
N PRO A 69 -9.45 1.57 -3.63
CA PRO A 69 -10.73 1.02 -4.05
C PRO A 69 -10.85 0.60 -5.53
N LEU A 70 -10.00 1.14 -6.42
CA LEU A 70 -9.96 0.79 -7.85
C LEU A 70 -8.93 -0.29 -8.19
N GLU A 71 -7.90 -0.47 -7.37
CA GLU A 71 -6.79 -1.42 -7.58
C GLU A 71 -6.76 -2.41 -6.42
N ARG A 72 -7.51 -3.50 -6.53
CA ARG A 72 -7.76 -4.47 -5.45
C ARG A 72 -7.18 -5.86 -5.70
N GLU A 73 -6.40 -6.05 -6.75
CA GLU A 73 -5.85 -7.35 -7.14
C GLU A 73 -5.00 -7.98 -6.04
N VAL A 74 -4.36 -7.15 -5.21
CA VAL A 74 -3.54 -7.60 -4.06
C VAL A 74 -4.34 -8.37 -3.01
N GLU A 75 -5.66 -8.16 -2.94
CA GLU A 75 -6.53 -8.84 -1.96
C GLU A 75 -6.60 -10.35 -2.17
N ARG A 76 -6.40 -10.82 -3.42
CA ARG A 76 -6.56 -12.23 -3.79
C ARG A 76 -5.39 -13.10 -3.33
N GLU A 77 -4.17 -12.58 -3.36
CA GLU A 77 -2.99 -13.39 -3.15
C GLU A 77 -1.92 -12.69 -2.31
N ILE A 78 -1.59 -11.43 -2.61
CA ILE A 78 -0.45 -10.75 -2.01
C ILE A 78 -0.70 -10.39 -0.54
N LEU A 79 -1.86 -9.82 -0.21
CA LEU A 79 -2.21 -9.48 1.18
C LEU A 79 -2.36 -10.73 2.06
N PRO A 80 -3.06 -11.81 1.62
CA PRO A 80 -3.07 -13.05 2.39
C PRO A 80 -1.67 -13.60 2.64
N LEU A 81 -0.84 -13.70 1.61
CA LEU A 81 0.52 -14.21 1.75
C LEU A 81 1.39 -13.32 2.66
N ALA A 82 1.22 -12.00 2.60
CA ALA A 82 1.94 -11.09 3.48
C ALA A 82 1.56 -11.31 4.95
N ALA A 83 0.27 -11.53 5.22
CA ALA A 83 -0.21 -11.85 6.57
C ALA A 83 0.34 -13.19 7.07
N ASP A 84 0.30 -14.23 6.23
CA ASP A 84 0.81 -15.57 6.56
C ASP A 84 2.33 -15.56 6.86
N LEU A 85 3.08 -14.67 6.19
CA LEU A 85 4.52 -14.53 6.37
C LEU A 85 4.92 -13.49 7.41
N GLY A 86 3.96 -12.78 8.02
CA GLY A 86 4.22 -11.72 8.99
C GLY A 86 4.94 -10.51 8.40
N LEU A 87 4.72 -10.19 7.12
CA LEU A 87 5.37 -9.07 6.44
C LEU A 87 4.66 -7.75 6.72
N GLY A 88 5.42 -6.69 6.96
CA GLY A 88 4.89 -5.34 6.97
C GLY A 88 4.41 -4.91 5.58
N VAL A 89 3.23 -4.31 5.50
CA VAL A 89 2.65 -3.84 4.23
C VAL A 89 2.57 -2.32 4.21
N VAL A 90 3.27 -1.73 3.23
CA VAL A 90 3.22 -0.30 2.91
C VAL A 90 2.40 -0.14 1.64
N VAL A 91 1.35 0.66 1.71
CA VAL A 91 0.45 0.89 0.57
C VAL A 91 0.84 2.16 -0.16
N MET A 92 1.19 2.03 -1.44
CA MET A 92 1.38 3.15 -2.35
C MET A 92 0.14 3.38 -3.21
N ARG A 93 0.07 4.56 -3.87
CA ARG A 93 -1.02 4.97 -4.78
C ARG A 93 -2.40 4.97 -4.09
N PRO A 94 -2.52 5.44 -2.84
CA PRO A 94 -3.80 5.42 -2.13
C PRO A 94 -4.90 6.22 -2.83
N PHE A 95 -4.52 7.15 -3.70
CA PHE A 95 -5.43 7.99 -4.50
C PHE A 95 -5.43 7.64 -5.99
N ALA A 96 -4.93 6.44 -6.38
CA ALA A 96 -4.84 5.99 -7.77
C ALA A 96 -4.21 7.07 -8.68
N GLU A 97 -3.01 7.58 -8.31
CA GLU A 97 -2.31 8.67 -9.01
C GLU A 97 -3.15 9.94 -9.16
N GLY A 98 -4.04 10.19 -8.21
CA GLY A 98 -4.91 11.36 -8.19
C GLY A 98 -6.22 11.18 -8.96
N SER A 99 -6.44 10.06 -9.64
CA SER A 99 -7.70 9.82 -10.37
C SER A 99 -8.91 9.81 -9.43
N LEU A 100 -8.77 9.24 -8.24
CA LEU A 100 -9.79 9.23 -7.20
C LEU A 100 -10.09 10.62 -6.62
N MET A 101 -9.21 11.59 -6.83
CA MET A 101 -9.40 12.97 -6.37
C MET A 101 -10.03 13.89 -7.42
N ARG A 102 -10.27 13.39 -8.63
CA ARG A 102 -10.91 14.18 -9.70
C ARG A 102 -12.41 14.35 -9.47
N ARG A 103 -13.04 13.42 -8.79
CA ARG A 103 -14.46 13.43 -8.49
C ARG A 103 -14.66 13.20 -7.00
N ILE A 104 -14.86 14.30 -6.29
CA ILE A 104 -15.05 14.28 -4.84
C ILE A 104 -16.54 14.05 -4.56
N PRO A 105 -16.90 13.04 -3.74
CA PRO A 105 -18.28 12.84 -3.29
C PRO A 105 -18.83 14.06 -2.55
N SER A 106 -20.14 14.20 -2.57
CA SER A 106 -20.83 15.28 -1.83
C SER A 106 -20.65 15.12 -0.32
N GLU A 107 -20.90 16.20 0.42
CA GLU A 107 -20.90 16.14 1.88
C GLU A 107 -21.93 15.14 2.41
N ALA A 108 -23.10 15.05 1.78
CA ALA A 108 -24.13 14.08 2.12
C ALA A 108 -23.67 12.62 1.92
N ASP A 109 -22.89 12.35 0.87
CA ASP A 109 -22.30 11.01 0.64
C ASP A 109 -21.29 10.63 1.75
N LEU A 110 -20.58 11.61 2.31
CA LEU A 110 -19.60 11.40 3.36
C LEU A 110 -20.17 11.40 4.78
N MET A 111 -21.42 11.85 4.95
CA MET A 111 -22.08 11.96 6.25
C MET A 111 -21.99 10.65 7.08
N PRO A 112 -22.24 9.44 6.52
CA PRO A 112 -22.15 8.20 7.29
C PRO A 112 -20.75 7.91 7.84
N LEU A 113 -19.71 8.51 7.27
CA LEU A 113 -18.31 8.29 7.66
C LEU A 113 -17.84 9.26 8.75
N ARG A 114 -18.65 10.25 9.12
CA ARG A 114 -18.31 11.25 10.15
C ARG A 114 -18.03 10.64 11.52
N ALA A 115 -18.76 9.61 11.90
CA ALA A 115 -18.54 8.89 13.15
C ALA A 115 -17.15 8.26 13.25
N PHE A 116 -16.47 8.06 12.12
CA PHE A 116 -15.13 7.53 12.01
C PHE A 116 -14.03 8.61 11.90
N GLY A 117 -14.39 9.87 12.18
CA GLY A 117 -13.47 11.01 12.10
C GLY A 117 -13.11 11.44 10.66
N VAL A 118 -13.90 11.02 9.67
CA VAL A 118 -13.72 11.39 8.27
C VAL A 118 -14.42 12.70 7.99
N THR A 119 -13.69 13.70 7.52
CA THR A 119 -14.22 15.01 7.10
C THR A 119 -13.98 15.27 5.62
N THR A 120 -13.05 14.54 4.98
CA THR A 120 -12.70 14.71 3.57
C THR A 120 -12.67 13.38 2.84
N TRP A 121 -12.75 13.44 1.50
CA TRP A 121 -12.65 12.27 0.66
C TRP A 121 -11.27 11.60 0.75
N ALA A 122 -10.20 12.37 0.85
CA ALA A 122 -8.86 11.85 1.04
C ALA A 122 -8.76 11.00 2.31
N GLN A 123 -9.32 11.47 3.42
CA GLN A 123 -9.39 10.70 4.67
C GLN A 123 -10.21 9.42 4.52
N ALA A 124 -11.33 9.46 3.79
CA ALA A 124 -12.14 8.26 3.53
C ALA A 124 -11.33 7.19 2.79
N LEU A 125 -10.58 7.57 1.75
CA LEU A 125 -9.74 6.66 0.97
C LEU A 125 -8.61 6.06 1.81
N LEU A 126 -7.92 6.88 2.60
CA LEU A 126 -6.84 6.41 3.47
C LEU A 126 -7.36 5.49 4.57
N LYS A 127 -8.45 5.84 5.21
CA LYS A 127 -9.07 5.02 6.24
C LYS A 127 -9.60 3.70 5.67
N TRP A 128 -10.12 3.71 4.44
CA TRP A 128 -10.52 2.49 3.73
C TRP A 128 -9.37 1.48 3.62
N ILE A 129 -8.17 1.96 3.30
CA ILE A 129 -6.95 1.14 3.22
C ILE A 129 -6.55 0.64 4.62
N LEU A 130 -6.43 1.55 5.58
CA LEU A 130 -5.95 1.26 6.93
C LEU A 130 -6.93 0.44 7.76
N SER A 131 -8.18 0.33 7.34
CA SER A 131 -9.18 -0.56 7.94
C SER A 131 -9.03 -2.03 7.48
N ASP A 132 -8.16 -2.31 6.53
CA ASP A 132 -7.72 -3.68 6.26
C ASP A 132 -6.55 -4.00 7.19
N THR A 133 -6.76 -4.90 8.13
CA THR A 133 -5.76 -5.23 9.17
C THR A 133 -4.45 -5.79 8.65
N ARG A 134 -4.39 -6.15 7.38
CA ARG A 134 -3.17 -6.57 6.67
C ARG A 134 -2.34 -5.40 6.16
N CYS A 135 -2.92 -4.18 6.14
CA CYS A 135 -2.25 -2.96 5.69
C CYS A 135 -1.77 -2.16 6.90
N HIS A 136 -0.49 -1.83 6.96
CA HIS A 136 0.13 -1.21 8.13
C HIS A 136 0.36 0.29 7.94
N VAL A 137 0.71 0.71 6.73
CA VAL A 137 1.04 2.11 6.42
C VAL A 137 0.51 2.45 5.02
N ALA A 138 -0.11 3.62 4.87
CA ALA A 138 -0.38 4.24 3.57
C ALA A 138 0.55 5.44 3.38
N ILE A 139 1.08 5.63 2.15
CA ILE A 139 2.01 6.71 1.82
C ILE A 139 1.41 7.70 0.81
N PRO A 140 0.48 8.58 1.23
CA PRO A 140 -0.04 9.64 0.37
C PRO A 140 1.03 10.70 0.13
N ALA A 141 1.39 10.92 -1.14
CA ALA A 141 2.32 11.98 -1.49
C ALA A 141 1.57 13.33 -1.62
N THR A 142 2.13 14.38 -1.02
CA THR A 142 1.64 15.76 -1.15
C THR A 142 2.77 16.76 -0.94
N SER A 143 2.73 17.86 -1.68
CA SER A 143 3.58 19.04 -1.45
C SER A 143 2.93 20.09 -0.55
N ASN A 144 1.66 19.90 -0.16
CA ASN A 144 0.93 20.83 0.70
C ASN A 144 0.97 20.36 2.16
N PRO A 145 1.60 21.11 3.08
CA PRO A 145 1.70 20.73 4.49
C PRO A 145 0.34 20.55 5.18
N ALA A 146 -0.67 21.35 4.84
CA ALA A 146 -2.01 21.22 5.40
C ALA A 146 -2.65 19.87 5.06
N ARG A 147 -2.44 19.38 3.83
CA ARG A 147 -2.92 18.06 3.41
C ARG A 147 -2.16 16.92 4.12
N MET A 148 -0.91 17.14 4.52
CA MET A 148 -0.18 16.15 5.29
C MET A 148 -0.83 15.93 6.66
N THR A 149 -1.18 17.00 7.36
CA THR A 149 -1.91 16.96 8.64
C THR A 149 -3.28 16.30 8.47
N GLU A 150 -4.02 16.69 7.43
CA GLU A 150 -5.32 16.10 7.09
C GLU A 150 -5.22 14.59 6.85
N ASN A 151 -4.25 14.18 6.02
CA ASN A 151 -4.03 12.77 5.71
C ASN A 151 -3.63 11.95 6.95
N ALA A 152 -2.77 12.52 7.81
CA ALA A 152 -2.33 11.85 9.04
C ALA A 152 -3.51 11.55 9.99
N ALA A 153 -4.50 12.42 10.06
CA ALA A 153 -5.68 12.22 10.88
C ALA A 153 -6.49 10.97 10.50
N ALA A 154 -6.41 10.51 9.24
CA ALA A 154 -7.05 9.26 8.82
C ALA A 154 -6.46 8.01 9.49
N GLY A 155 -5.26 8.10 10.06
CA GLY A 155 -4.57 7.03 10.78
C GLY A 155 -5.10 6.77 12.19
N ASN A 156 -6.07 7.53 12.68
CA ASN A 156 -6.65 7.36 14.00
C ASN A 156 -7.92 6.48 13.96
N PRO A 157 -8.17 5.63 14.98
CA PRO A 157 -9.44 4.91 15.11
C PRO A 157 -10.61 5.90 15.29
N PRO A 158 -11.87 5.43 15.14
CA PRO A 158 -12.26 4.06 14.84
C PRO A 158 -12.05 3.67 13.37
N TRP A 159 -11.87 2.38 13.12
CA TRP A 159 -11.69 1.82 11.77
C TRP A 159 -13.03 1.48 11.12
N PHE A 160 -13.06 1.49 9.79
CA PHE A 160 -14.23 1.09 9.02
C PHE A 160 -14.54 -0.39 9.17
N GLY A 161 -15.82 -0.71 9.28
CA GLY A 161 -16.34 -2.04 9.08
C GLY A 161 -16.58 -2.35 7.59
N PRO A 162 -17.14 -3.52 7.29
CA PRO A 162 -17.45 -3.93 5.92
C PRO A 162 -18.41 -2.96 5.19
N GLU A 163 -19.37 -2.36 5.90
CA GLU A 163 -20.38 -1.47 5.32
C GLU A 163 -19.76 -0.14 4.85
N GLU A 164 -18.94 0.49 5.68
CA GLU A 164 -18.26 1.74 5.34
C GLU A 164 -17.24 1.49 4.21
N ARG A 165 -16.50 0.39 4.27
CA ARG A 165 -15.60 0.02 3.18
C ARG A 165 -16.35 -0.21 1.87
N ALA A 166 -17.52 -0.85 1.90
CA ALA A 166 -18.36 -1.02 0.72
C ALA A 166 -18.91 0.33 0.20
N LEU A 167 -19.29 1.26 1.11
CA LEU A 167 -19.72 2.61 0.74
C LEU A 167 -18.59 3.35 0.00
N VAL A 168 -17.39 3.41 0.57
CA VAL A 168 -16.25 4.10 -0.05
C VAL A 168 -15.91 3.48 -1.40
N ALA A 169 -15.92 2.15 -1.54
CA ALA A 169 -15.67 1.49 -2.80
C ALA A 169 -16.72 1.86 -3.89
N ARG A 170 -17.99 1.93 -3.53
CA ARG A 170 -19.06 2.39 -4.44
C ARG A 170 -18.88 3.85 -4.86
N LEU A 171 -18.51 4.72 -3.91
CA LEU A 171 -18.28 6.14 -4.21
C LEU A 171 -17.08 6.34 -5.14
N ALA A 172 -16.04 5.52 -4.99
CA ALA A 172 -14.85 5.55 -5.83
C ALA A 172 -15.09 5.16 -7.29
N THR A 173 -16.14 4.40 -7.58
CA THR A 173 -16.48 3.91 -8.92
C THR A 173 -17.55 4.73 -9.65
N ARG A 174 -18.12 5.76 -9.02
CA ARG A 174 -19.04 6.73 -9.62
C ARG A 174 -18.26 7.75 -10.45
#